data_7628da459d084477a562aa65f3ad0966
#
_entry.id   7628da459d084477a562aa65f3ad0966
#
_cell.length_a   1.000
_cell.length_b   1.000
_cell.length_c   1.000
_cell.angle_alpha   90.00
_cell.angle_beta   90.00
_cell.angle_gamma   90.00
#
_symmetry.space_group_name_H-M   'P 1'
#
loop_
_entity.id
_entity.type
_entity.pdbx_description
1 polymer ?
#
loop_
_entity_poly.entity_id
_entity_poly.type
_entity_poly.pdbx_seq_one_letter_code
_entity_poly.pdbx_strand_id
1 'polypeptide(L)'
;MFLAFVSMLTAIECLAGTYSPHQGSGERFRAFVSRFFPKSYEPFVTQLWQFRNRIIHSFNPSPFAIVCHQSRMHLIVADGVPVLNAEDLYADVIVASREYFSALYSDLELQNRFVKRVTDGNGGRIQKNHIVKAHPPSA
;
A
#
# COMPACT_ATOMS: atom_id res chain seq x y z
N MET A 1 -11.49 -11.75 9.52
CA MET A 1 -11.64 -10.33 9.13
C MET A 1 -10.40 -9.49 9.47
N PHE A 2 -9.95 -9.38 10.74
CA PHE A 2 -8.78 -8.56 11.12
C PHE A 2 -7.51 -8.84 10.31
N LEU A 3 -7.14 -10.10 10.14
CA LEU A 3 -5.94 -10.48 9.38
C LEU A 3 -5.98 -10.01 7.93
N ALA A 4 -7.16 -9.95 7.30
CA ALA A 4 -7.29 -9.41 5.96
C ALA A 4 -6.90 -7.92 5.93
N PHE A 5 -7.40 -7.12 6.87
CA PHE A 5 -7.00 -5.71 6.96
C PHE A 5 -5.52 -5.53 7.26
N VAL A 6 -4.94 -6.33 8.17
CA VAL A 6 -3.49 -6.30 8.46
C VAL A 6 -2.69 -6.57 7.18
N SER A 7 -3.07 -7.60 6.42
CA SER A 7 -2.38 -7.94 5.17
C SER A 7 -2.48 -6.83 4.13
N MET A 8 -3.67 -6.26 3.92
CA MET A 8 -3.89 -5.18 2.96
C MET A 8 -3.11 -3.91 3.35
N LEU A 9 -3.17 -3.50 4.61
CA LEU A 9 -2.47 -2.31 5.09
C LEU A 9 -0.95 -2.48 5.06
N THR A 10 -0.45 -3.69 5.32
CA THR A 10 0.97 -4.02 5.17
C THR A 10 1.40 -3.98 3.70
N ALA A 11 0.57 -4.48 2.78
CA ALA A 11 0.84 -4.40 1.34
C ALA A 11 0.93 -2.93 0.88
N ILE A 12 0.00 -2.07 1.30
CA ILE A 12 0.05 -0.63 1.01
C ILE A 12 1.37 -0.02 1.52
N GLU A 13 1.77 -0.33 2.75
CA GLU A 13 3.02 0.19 3.32
C GLU A 13 4.26 -0.28 2.57
N CYS A 14 4.30 -1.55 2.16
CA CYS A 14 5.40 -2.08 1.34
C CYS A 14 5.51 -1.35 0.00
N LEU A 15 4.40 -1.17 -0.71
CA LEU A 15 4.37 -0.42 -1.97
C LEU A 15 4.73 1.05 -1.77
N ALA A 16 4.21 1.68 -0.74
CA ALA A 16 4.54 3.05 -0.38
C ALA A 16 6.03 3.25 -0.10
N GLY A 17 6.66 2.25 0.53
CA GLY A 17 8.10 2.26 0.81
C GLY A 17 8.97 2.25 -0.44
N THR A 18 8.50 1.66 -1.54
CA THR A 18 9.22 1.65 -2.83
C THR A 18 8.86 2.83 -3.73
N TYR A 19 7.68 3.42 -3.53
CA TYR A 19 7.17 4.55 -4.32
C TYR A 19 7.77 5.89 -3.92
N SER A 20 7.77 6.20 -2.63
CA SER A 20 8.01 7.57 -2.15
C SER A 20 9.43 7.77 -1.62
N PRO A 21 10.08 8.92 -1.93
CA PRO A 21 11.39 9.28 -1.39
C PRO A 21 11.34 9.76 0.06
N HIS A 22 10.14 10.01 0.62
CA HIS A 22 10.01 10.49 1.99
C HIS A 22 10.65 9.55 3.02
N GLN A 23 11.25 10.12 4.06
CA GLN A 23 11.92 9.32 5.10
C GLN A 23 10.90 8.66 6.05
N GLY A 24 9.83 9.37 6.42
CA GLY A 24 8.82 8.89 7.34
C GLY A 24 7.88 7.86 6.70
N SER A 25 7.65 6.73 7.38
CA SER A 25 6.72 5.70 6.89
C SER A 25 5.28 6.21 6.72
N GLY A 26 4.82 7.06 7.62
CA GLY A 26 3.49 7.68 7.51
C GLY A 26 3.35 8.62 6.31
N GLU A 27 4.40 9.38 6.00
CA GLU A 27 4.40 10.25 4.82
C GLU A 27 4.37 9.43 3.53
N ARG A 28 5.18 8.37 3.45
CA ARG A 28 5.18 7.45 2.30
C ARG A 28 3.82 6.81 2.10
N PHE A 29 3.23 6.29 3.18
CA PHE A 29 1.91 5.66 3.14
C PHE A 29 0.84 6.62 2.60
N ARG A 30 0.76 7.83 3.16
CA ARG A 30 -0.20 8.85 2.72
C ARG A 30 0.03 9.27 1.27
N ALA A 31 1.29 9.47 0.85
CA ALA A 31 1.62 9.83 -0.52
C ALA A 31 1.19 8.74 -1.52
N PHE A 32 1.38 7.46 -1.18
CA PHE A 32 0.96 6.34 -2.01
C PHE A 32 -0.57 6.28 -2.13
N VAL A 33 -1.28 6.35 -1.01
CA VAL A 33 -2.75 6.31 -1.01
C VAL A 33 -3.31 7.49 -1.80
N SER A 34 -2.83 8.71 -1.58
CA SER A 34 -3.30 9.89 -2.31
C SER A 34 -3.04 9.81 -3.82
N ARG A 35 -2.02 9.08 -4.25
CA ARG A 35 -1.65 8.97 -5.66
C ARG A 35 -2.39 7.87 -6.42
N PHE A 36 -2.57 6.71 -5.79
CA PHE A 36 -3.01 5.49 -6.48
C PHE A 36 -4.39 4.98 -6.06
N PHE A 37 -4.92 5.44 -4.93
CA PHE A 37 -6.26 5.06 -4.50
C PHE A 37 -7.33 5.98 -5.10
N PRO A 38 -8.59 5.52 -5.16
CA PRO A 38 -9.70 6.38 -5.56
C PRO A 38 -9.76 7.67 -4.73
N LYS A 39 -10.18 8.77 -5.34
CA LYS A 39 -10.29 10.08 -4.66
C LYS A 39 -11.21 10.07 -3.44
N SER A 40 -12.12 9.12 -3.36
CA SER A 40 -12.97 8.92 -2.19
C SER A 40 -12.20 8.67 -0.89
N TYR A 41 -10.94 8.25 -0.98
CA TYR A 41 -10.05 8.07 0.18
C TYR A 41 -9.39 9.37 0.66
N GLU A 42 -9.38 10.44 -0.13
CA GLU A 42 -8.70 11.69 0.24
C GLU A 42 -9.06 12.21 1.64
N PRO A 43 -10.35 12.22 2.07
CA PRO A 43 -10.70 12.67 3.41
C PRO A 43 -10.19 11.75 4.53
N PHE A 44 -9.84 10.51 4.19
CA PHE A 44 -9.54 9.45 5.17
C PHE A 44 -8.07 9.02 5.18
N VAL A 45 -7.20 9.63 4.37
CA VAL A 45 -5.80 9.22 4.21
C VAL A 45 -5.04 9.18 5.54
N THR A 46 -5.20 10.20 6.37
CA THR A 46 -4.57 10.25 7.70
C THR A 46 -5.16 9.21 8.65
N GLN A 47 -6.47 9.03 8.62
CA GLN A 47 -7.17 8.04 9.44
C GLN A 47 -6.79 6.61 9.03
N LEU A 48 -6.59 6.36 7.72
CA LEU A 48 -6.14 5.06 7.23
C LEU A 48 -4.74 4.70 7.74
N TRP A 49 -3.84 5.68 7.82
CA TRP A 49 -2.54 5.52 8.46
C TRP A 49 -2.65 5.24 9.97
N GLN A 50 -3.52 5.95 10.68
CA GLN A 50 -3.77 5.69 12.10
C GLN A 50 -4.35 4.28 12.32
N PHE A 51 -5.29 3.87 11.48
CA PHE A 51 -5.85 2.53 11.50
C PHE A 51 -4.78 1.45 11.31
N ARG A 52 -3.91 1.61 10.30
CA ARG A 52 -2.77 0.71 10.08
C ARG A 52 -1.95 0.52 11.37
N ASN A 53 -1.60 1.61 12.03
CA ASN A 53 -0.78 1.53 13.24
C ASN A 53 -1.53 0.84 14.39
N ARG A 54 -2.78 1.18 14.60
CA ARG A 54 -3.58 0.63 15.70
C ARG A 54 -3.90 -0.85 15.49
N ILE A 55 -4.26 -1.26 14.28
CA ILE A 55 -4.60 -2.66 14.02
C ILE A 55 -3.41 -3.58 14.17
N ILE A 56 -2.22 -3.14 13.78
CA ILE A 56 -0.99 -3.95 13.88
C ILE A 56 -0.50 -4.04 15.32
N HIS A 57 -0.56 -2.96 16.08
CA HIS A 57 0.01 -2.94 17.44
C HIS A 57 -0.97 -3.36 18.53
N SER A 58 -2.27 -3.23 18.33
CA SER A 58 -3.27 -3.45 19.37
C SER A 58 -4.57 -4.14 18.91
N PHE A 59 -4.64 -4.60 17.68
CA PHE A 59 -5.85 -5.15 17.06
C PHE A 59 -7.07 -4.22 17.19
N ASN A 60 -6.83 -2.91 17.25
CA ASN A 60 -7.85 -1.89 17.38
C ASN A 60 -8.18 -1.29 16.01
N PRO A 61 -9.42 -1.42 15.49
CA PRO A 61 -9.80 -0.90 14.19
C PRO A 61 -10.02 0.62 14.16
N SER A 62 -10.07 1.29 15.32
CA SER A 62 -10.22 2.76 15.35
C SER A 62 -9.17 3.47 14.48
N PRO A 63 -9.53 4.52 13.73
CA PRO A 63 -10.80 5.25 13.78
C PRO A 63 -11.91 4.72 12.86
N PHE A 64 -11.77 3.54 12.27
CA PHE A 64 -12.78 2.96 11.39
C PHE A 64 -13.65 1.93 12.09
N ALA A 65 -14.90 1.82 11.64
CA ALA A 65 -15.68 0.62 11.78
C ALA A 65 -15.38 -0.31 10.60
N ILE A 66 -15.11 -1.59 10.85
CA ILE A 66 -14.77 -2.57 9.82
C ILE A 66 -15.89 -3.56 9.60
N VAL A 67 -16.23 -3.77 8.35
CA VAL A 67 -17.31 -4.67 7.91
C VAL A 67 -16.84 -5.57 6.77
N CYS A 68 -17.60 -6.59 6.48
CA CYS A 68 -17.48 -7.42 5.28
C CYS A 68 -18.87 -7.65 4.67
N HIS A 69 -18.91 -7.87 3.36
CA HIS A 69 -20.16 -8.05 2.58
C HIS A 69 -21.13 -6.86 2.68
N GLN A 70 -20.60 -5.65 2.88
CA GLN A 70 -21.36 -4.41 3.07
C GLN A 70 -20.81 -3.28 2.18
N SER A 71 -20.64 -3.53 0.87
CA SER A 71 -20.06 -2.54 -0.07
C SER A 71 -20.77 -1.19 -0.04
N ARG A 72 -22.06 -1.15 0.21
CA ARG A 72 -22.82 0.11 0.34
C ARG A 72 -22.36 1.00 1.49
N MET A 73 -21.66 0.41 2.47
CA MET A 73 -21.17 1.12 3.65
C MET A 73 -19.72 1.59 3.47
N HIS A 74 -19.04 1.17 2.42
CA HIS A 74 -17.64 1.50 2.22
C HIS A 74 -17.41 3.01 2.10
N LEU A 75 -16.55 3.56 2.96
CA LEU A 75 -16.23 4.99 3.10
C LEU A 75 -17.43 5.90 3.45
N ILE A 76 -18.54 5.32 3.89
CA ILE A 76 -19.64 6.07 4.50
C ILE A 76 -19.24 6.43 5.93
N VAL A 77 -19.62 7.62 6.38
CA VAL A 77 -19.49 8.02 7.79
C VAL A 77 -20.82 7.76 8.48
N ALA A 78 -20.85 6.80 9.38
CA ALA A 78 -22.01 6.46 10.21
C ALA A 78 -21.74 6.88 11.66
N ASP A 79 -22.58 7.71 12.21
CA ASP A 79 -22.44 8.25 13.57
C ASP A 79 -21.04 8.85 13.85
N GLY A 80 -20.49 9.54 12.87
CA GLY A 80 -19.17 10.17 12.94
C GLY A 80 -17.99 9.21 12.78
N VAL A 81 -18.24 7.92 12.52
CA VAL A 81 -17.20 6.89 12.32
C VAL A 81 -17.18 6.45 10.85
N PRO A 82 -16.05 6.58 10.15
CA PRO A 82 -15.94 6.05 8.79
C PRO A 82 -15.92 4.53 8.78
N VAL A 83 -16.55 3.95 7.77
CA VAL A 83 -16.67 2.49 7.62
C VAL A 83 -15.75 2.00 6.51
N LEU A 84 -15.02 0.92 6.76
CA LEU A 84 -14.24 0.20 5.74
C LEU A 84 -14.84 -1.19 5.51
N ASN A 85 -15.24 -1.47 4.27
CA ASN A 85 -15.60 -2.82 3.85
C ASN A 85 -14.38 -3.56 3.31
N ALA A 86 -14.18 -4.79 3.76
CA ALA A 86 -12.97 -5.56 3.48
C ALA A 86 -12.77 -5.84 1.99
N GLU A 87 -13.82 -6.23 1.28
CA GLU A 87 -13.76 -6.58 -0.14
C GLU A 87 -13.47 -5.37 -1.03
N ASP A 88 -14.06 -4.20 -0.69
CA ASP A 88 -13.80 -2.98 -1.45
C ASP A 88 -12.38 -2.49 -1.23
N LEU A 89 -11.89 -2.48 0.02
CA LEU A 89 -10.50 -2.13 0.29
C LEU A 89 -9.53 -3.09 -0.45
N TYR A 90 -9.85 -4.39 -0.47
CA TYR A 90 -9.03 -5.35 -1.22
C TYR A 90 -9.00 -5.04 -2.71
N ALA A 91 -10.15 -4.77 -3.32
CA ALA A 91 -10.24 -4.41 -4.73
C ALA A 91 -9.43 -3.14 -5.04
N ASP A 92 -9.52 -2.13 -4.19
CA ASP A 92 -8.78 -0.88 -4.34
C ASP A 92 -7.27 -1.06 -4.18
N VAL A 93 -6.82 -1.91 -3.26
CA VAL A 93 -5.40 -2.28 -3.13
C VAL A 93 -4.89 -2.95 -4.40
N ILE A 94 -5.66 -3.86 -4.99
CA ILE A 94 -5.28 -4.54 -6.24
C ILE A 94 -5.18 -3.53 -7.39
N VAL A 95 -6.14 -2.64 -7.54
CA VAL A 95 -6.13 -1.60 -8.59
C VAL A 95 -4.92 -0.68 -8.38
N ALA A 96 -4.74 -0.15 -7.17
CA ALA A 96 -3.63 0.73 -6.85
C ALA A 96 -2.26 0.08 -7.10
N SER A 97 -2.11 -1.21 -6.79
CA SER A 97 -0.88 -1.94 -7.06
C SER A 97 -0.60 -2.07 -8.56
N ARG A 98 -1.62 -2.36 -9.36
CA ARG A 98 -1.49 -2.46 -10.83
C ARG A 98 -1.13 -1.11 -11.44
N GLU A 99 -1.75 -0.03 -11.01
CA GLU A 99 -1.44 1.32 -11.47
C GLU A 99 -0.01 1.72 -11.10
N TYR A 100 0.43 1.40 -9.89
CA TYR A 100 1.80 1.65 -9.47
C TYR A 100 2.81 0.88 -10.32
N PHE A 101 2.63 -0.42 -10.53
CA PHE A 101 3.52 -1.20 -11.38
C PHE A 101 3.49 -0.77 -12.84
N SER A 102 2.34 -0.35 -13.35
CA SER A 102 2.25 0.25 -14.69
C SER A 102 3.05 1.54 -14.79
N ALA A 103 2.93 2.43 -13.80
CA ALA A 103 3.74 3.65 -13.74
C ALA A 103 5.24 3.35 -13.62
N LEU A 104 5.61 2.33 -12.86
CA LEU A 104 7.00 1.91 -12.69
C LEU A 104 7.66 1.48 -14.02
N TYR A 105 6.90 0.90 -14.95
CA TYR A 105 7.42 0.52 -16.27
C TYR A 105 7.87 1.70 -17.13
N SER A 106 7.23 2.84 -16.98
CA SER A 106 7.44 4.03 -17.83
C SER A 106 8.23 5.15 -17.16
N ASP A 107 8.49 5.07 -15.85
CA ASP A 107 9.12 6.14 -15.08
C ASP A 107 10.46 5.68 -14.50
N LEU A 108 11.56 6.18 -15.10
CA LEU A 108 12.94 5.85 -14.69
C LEU A 108 13.23 6.29 -13.24
N GLU A 109 12.65 7.40 -12.79
CA GLU A 109 12.85 7.86 -11.42
C GLU A 109 12.19 6.91 -10.40
N LEU A 110 10.98 6.44 -10.70
CA LEU A 110 10.33 5.41 -9.90
C LEU A 110 11.13 4.10 -9.88
N GLN A 111 11.66 3.68 -11.03
CA GLN A 111 12.53 2.49 -11.12
C GLN A 111 13.75 2.62 -10.21
N ASN A 112 14.41 3.76 -10.25
CA ASN A 112 15.60 4.02 -9.42
C ASN A 112 15.24 4.00 -7.92
N ARG A 113 14.10 4.57 -7.52
CA ARG A 113 13.62 4.52 -6.12
C ARG A 113 13.30 3.08 -5.70
N PHE A 114 12.62 2.33 -6.55
CA PHE A 114 12.29 0.93 -6.30
C PHE A 114 13.56 0.10 -6.08
N VAL A 115 14.51 0.16 -7.01
CA VAL A 115 15.78 -0.57 -6.92
C VAL A 115 16.53 -0.19 -5.66
N LYS A 116 16.68 1.11 -5.39
CA LYS A 116 17.35 1.60 -4.20
C LYS A 116 16.69 1.04 -2.92
N ARG A 117 15.36 1.09 -2.84
CA ARG A 117 14.64 0.61 -1.65
C ARG A 117 14.81 -0.89 -1.44
N VAL A 118 14.75 -1.67 -2.50
CA VAL A 118 14.91 -3.13 -2.43
C VAL A 118 16.35 -3.51 -2.08
N THR A 119 17.35 -2.77 -2.59
CA THR A 119 18.76 -3.06 -2.31
C THR A 119 19.20 -2.58 -0.92
N ASP A 120 18.76 -1.37 -0.50
CA ASP A 120 19.14 -0.80 0.80
C ASP A 120 18.32 -1.39 1.97
N GLY A 121 17.06 -1.73 1.71
CA GLY A 121 16.11 -2.22 2.73
C GLY A 121 16.35 -3.65 3.18
N ASN A 122 17.04 -4.42 2.36
CA ASN A 122 17.44 -5.78 2.71
C ASN A 122 18.76 -5.77 3.47
N GLY A 123 18.92 -5.25 4.64
CA GLY A 123 20.16 -5.31 5.43
C GLY A 123 20.93 -6.66 5.38
N GLY A 124 20.54 -7.51 4.46
CA GLY A 124 21.19 -8.71 3.96
C GLY A 124 21.58 -8.47 2.49
N ARG A 125 22.86 -8.48 2.24
CA ARG A 125 23.50 -8.53 0.94
C ARG A 125 22.72 -9.42 -0.03
N ILE A 126 21.92 -8.85 -0.93
CA ILE A 126 21.73 -9.50 -2.22
C ILE A 126 23.10 -9.39 -2.86
N GLN A 127 23.86 -10.50 -2.79
CA GLN A 127 25.11 -10.57 -3.52
C GLN A 127 24.79 -10.29 -4.97
N LYS A 128 25.47 -9.30 -5.58
CA LYS A 128 25.33 -8.91 -6.99
C LYS A 128 25.48 -10.08 -7.98
N ASN A 129 25.80 -11.27 -7.49
CA ASN A 129 26.08 -12.48 -8.26
C ASN A 129 24.85 -13.30 -8.67
N HIS A 130 23.63 -12.90 -8.27
CA HIS A 130 22.40 -13.61 -8.65
C HIS A 130 21.47 -12.80 -9.57
N ILE A 131 21.96 -11.75 -10.22
CA ILE A 131 21.27 -11.27 -11.40
C ILE A 131 21.57 -12.29 -12.51
N VAL A 132 20.70 -13.27 -12.63
CA VAL A 132 20.69 -14.16 -13.80
C VAL A 132 20.57 -13.25 -15.02
N LYS A 133 21.65 -13.13 -15.80
CA LYS A 133 21.56 -12.55 -17.14
C LYS A 133 20.59 -13.44 -17.89
N ALA A 134 19.38 -12.98 -18.06
CA ALA A 134 18.44 -13.59 -18.99
C ALA A 134 19.09 -13.51 -20.37
N HIS A 135 19.61 -14.62 -20.85
CA HIS A 135 20.00 -14.73 -22.24
C HIS A 135 18.72 -14.60 -23.08
N PRO A 136 18.71 -13.71 -24.09
CA PRO A 136 17.62 -13.74 -25.04
C PRO A 136 17.60 -15.15 -25.69
N PRO A 137 16.41 -15.69 -25.95
CA PRO A 137 16.34 -16.97 -26.67
C PRO A 137 17.06 -16.83 -28.00
N SER A 138 18.00 -17.72 -28.25
CA SER A 138 18.66 -17.83 -29.56
C SER A 138 17.60 -18.09 -30.63
N ALA A 139 17.64 -17.27 -31.65
CA ALA A 139 16.80 -17.40 -32.81
C ALA A 139 17.02 -18.75 -33.54
#